data_41275ca912381f70ba8d53619c9ea411
#
_entry.id   41275ca912381f70ba8d53619c9ea411
#
_cell.length_a   1.000
_cell.length_b   1.000
_cell.length_c   1.000
_cell.angle_alpha   90.00
_cell.angle_beta   90.00
_cell.angle_gamma   90.00
#
_symmetry.space_group_name_H-M   'P 1'
#
loop_
_entity.id
_entity.type
_entity.pdbx_description
1 polymer ?
#
loop_
_entity_poly.entity_id
_entity_poly.type
_entity_poly.pdbx_seq_one_letter_code
_entity_poly.pdbx_strand_id
1 'polypeptide(L)'
;MNTSPATRTPVRNRPANAYQAFAGSRPRHMLAFHFHTGEIMAFSYIHLTRVAYVSSELLVEFGNVGIIKIQGKGLPELAEKLFAHEISAIFDGGRTEQTEVIKLSLLQKTKDS
;
A
#
# COMPACT_ATOMS: atom_id res chain seq x y z
N MET A 1 25.93 24.87 8.21
CA MET A 1 25.49 24.35 8.11
C MET A 1 24.93 23.95 7.69
N ASN A 2 24.84 23.82 7.57
CA ASN A 2 24.08 23.25 7.25
C ASN A 2 23.47 22.87 6.90
N THR A 3 23.48 23.05 6.88
CA THR A 3 22.69 22.54 6.66
C THR A 3 22.13 22.07 6.14
N SER A 4 22.07 22.06 6.15
CA SER A 4 21.31 21.48 5.79
C SER A 4 20.87 20.96 5.13
N PRO A 5 20.90 20.88 5.20
CA PRO A 5 20.29 20.20 4.60
C PRO A 5 19.59 19.85 4.07
N ALA A 6 19.63 20.01 4.30
CA ALA A 6 18.75 19.55 3.90
C ALA A 6 18.24 19.42 3.13
N THR A 7 18.54 19.67 3.19
CA THR A 7 17.87 19.46 2.49
C THR A 7 17.42 18.97 1.72
N ARG A 8 17.50 18.77 1.67
CA ARG A 8 17.04 18.09 1.05
C ARG A 8 16.22 17.64 0.42
N THR A 9 16.19 17.48 0.14
CA THR A 9 15.42 17.01 -0.49
C THR A 9 14.97 16.38 -0.86
N PRO A 10 14.60 16.36 -0.85
CA PRO A 10 14.02 15.55 -1.10
C PRO A 10 13.68 14.88 -1.75
N VAL A 11 13.90 14.86 -1.85
CA VAL A 11 13.59 14.09 -2.58
C VAL A 11 12.97 13.03 -2.74
N ARG A 12 12.87 12.49 -3.18
CA ARG A 12 12.36 11.40 -3.35
C ARG A 12 13.04 10.33 -2.82
N ASN A 13 13.05 10.19 -1.66
CA ASN A 13 13.66 9.05 -1.02
C ASN A 13 12.69 7.90 -1.05
N ARG A 14 13.25 6.70 -1.11
CA ARG A 14 12.42 5.52 -1.01
C ARG A 14 11.90 5.38 0.41
N PRO A 15 10.67 4.91 0.57
CA PRO A 15 10.17 4.61 1.89
C PRO A 15 11.00 3.54 2.57
N ALA A 16 11.13 3.62 3.87
CA ALA A 16 11.88 2.63 4.61
C ALA A 16 11.15 1.30 4.65
N ASN A 17 9.83 1.31 4.64
CA ASN A 17 9.03 0.11 4.81
C ASN A 17 8.11 -0.12 3.64
N ALA A 18 7.78 -1.40 3.39
CA ALA A 18 6.78 -1.75 2.39
C ALA A 18 5.38 -1.47 2.91
N TYR A 19 5.16 -1.69 4.21
CA TYR A 19 3.87 -1.48 4.81
C TYR A 19 4.04 -1.10 6.28
N GLN A 20 2.93 -0.65 6.85
CA GLN A 20 2.90 -0.26 8.25
C GLN A 20 1.67 -0.87 8.89
N ALA A 21 1.83 -1.48 10.05
CA ALA A 21 0.72 -2.06 10.79
C ALA A 21 0.04 -1.01 11.62
N PHE A 22 -1.19 -1.29 12.01
CA PHE A 22 -1.88 -0.41 12.95
C PHE A 22 -1.19 -0.48 14.30
N ALA A 23 -1.11 0.66 14.95
CA ALA A 23 -0.50 0.75 16.27
C ALA A 23 -1.54 0.55 17.35
N GLY A 24 -1.16 -0.22 18.36
CA GLY A 24 -1.98 -0.36 19.55
C GLY A 24 -3.36 -0.92 19.27
N SER A 25 -4.32 -0.44 20.03
CA SER A 25 -5.69 -0.94 19.96
C SER A 25 -6.61 -0.02 19.18
N ARG A 26 -6.05 0.83 18.33
CA ARG A 26 -6.85 1.73 17.53
C ARG A 26 -7.77 0.97 16.60
N PRO A 27 -8.94 1.52 16.31
CA PRO A 27 -9.82 0.89 15.31
C PRO A 27 -9.12 0.81 13.96
N ARG A 28 -9.34 -0.28 13.27
CA ARG A 28 -8.67 -0.55 11.99
C ARG A 28 -9.62 -0.18 10.87
N HIS A 29 -9.67 1.10 10.54
CA HIS A 29 -10.64 1.62 9.60
C HIS A 29 -10.13 1.74 8.19
N MET A 30 -8.93 2.32 8.03
CA MET A 30 -8.48 2.73 6.71
C MET A 30 -7.18 2.06 6.34
N LEU A 31 -7.06 1.78 5.05
CA LEU A 31 -5.84 1.28 4.46
C LEU A 31 -5.37 2.32 3.45
N ALA A 32 -4.18 2.87 3.65
CA ALA A 32 -3.64 3.91 2.80
C ALA A 32 -2.58 3.36 1.87
N PHE A 33 -2.60 3.82 0.62
CA PHE A 33 -1.60 3.46 -0.37
C PHE A 33 -0.81 4.71 -0.71
N HIS A 34 0.50 4.64 -0.51
CA HIS A 34 1.40 5.76 -0.78
C HIS A 34 2.13 5.48 -2.07
N PHE A 35 1.76 6.20 -3.13
CA PHE A 35 2.33 6.00 -4.45
C PHE A 35 3.63 6.78 -4.58
N HIS A 36 4.49 6.33 -5.48
CA HIS A 36 5.78 6.97 -5.65
C HIS A 36 5.66 8.40 -6.19
N THR A 37 4.50 8.75 -6.73
CA THR A 37 4.24 10.11 -7.19
C THR A 37 4.01 11.08 -6.05
N GLY A 38 3.88 10.56 -4.84
CA GLY A 38 3.50 11.37 -3.69
C GLY A 38 2.02 11.36 -3.39
N GLU A 39 1.23 10.77 -4.27
CA GLU A 39 -0.20 10.64 -4.01
C GLU A 39 -0.47 9.61 -2.94
N ILE A 40 -1.49 9.87 -2.16
CA ILE A 40 -1.93 8.94 -1.12
C ILE A 40 -3.41 8.70 -1.32
N MET A 41 -3.79 7.43 -1.42
CA MET A 41 -5.19 7.06 -1.50
C MET A 41 -5.51 6.12 -0.36
N ALA A 42 -6.59 6.39 0.34
CA ALA A 42 -6.98 5.55 1.46
C ALA A 42 -8.39 5.05 1.25
N PHE A 43 -8.60 3.78 1.58
CA PHE A 43 -9.88 3.12 1.44
C PHE A 43 -10.27 2.53 2.77
N SER A 44 -11.57 2.55 3.06
CA SER A 44 -12.06 1.90 4.26
C SER A 44 -12.04 0.40 4.09
N TYR A 45 -11.62 -0.31 5.13
CA TYR A 45 -11.63 -1.77 5.11
C TYR A 45 -13.02 -2.35 4.92
N ILE A 46 -14.08 -1.59 5.25
CA ILE A 46 -15.42 -2.12 5.03
C ILE A 46 -15.75 -2.24 3.54
N HIS A 47 -14.97 -1.58 2.69
CA HIS A 47 -15.15 -1.70 1.25
C HIS A 47 -14.22 -2.71 0.62
N LEU A 48 -13.38 -3.35 1.42
CA LEU A 48 -12.46 -4.37 0.91
C LEU A 48 -13.28 -5.62 0.59
N THR A 49 -13.38 -5.95 -0.69
CA THR A 49 -14.19 -7.07 -1.13
C THR A 49 -13.38 -8.28 -1.53
N ARG A 50 -12.11 -8.07 -1.91
CA ARG A 50 -11.32 -9.19 -2.37
C ARG A 50 -9.84 -8.85 -2.32
N VAL A 51 -9.04 -9.86 -1.94
CA VAL A 51 -7.60 -9.81 -2.07
C VAL A 51 -7.21 -11.08 -2.80
N ALA A 52 -6.52 -10.95 -3.93
CA ALA A 52 -6.18 -12.10 -4.75
C ALA A 52 -4.71 -12.03 -5.12
N TYR A 53 -4.01 -13.14 -4.95
CA TYR A 53 -2.63 -13.27 -5.38
C TYR A 53 -2.63 -14.11 -6.65
N VAL A 54 -2.38 -13.46 -7.77
CA VAL A 54 -2.50 -14.08 -9.09
C VAL A 54 -1.30 -13.67 -9.93
N SER A 55 -0.61 -14.65 -10.51
CA SER A 55 0.50 -14.39 -11.41
C SER A 55 1.56 -13.48 -10.78
N SER A 56 1.88 -13.76 -9.52
CA SER A 56 2.91 -13.03 -8.77
C SER A 56 2.54 -11.57 -8.51
N GLU A 57 1.27 -11.24 -8.63
CA GLU A 57 0.77 -9.91 -8.31
C GLU A 57 -0.34 -10.03 -7.30
N LEU A 58 -0.48 -8.98 -6.50
CA LEU A 58 -1.53 -8.94 -5.50
C LEU A 58 -2.56 -7.90 -5.92
N LEU A 59 -3.81 -8.32 -6.00
CA LEU A 59 -4.90 -7.45 -6.35
C LEU A 59 -5.75 -7.21 -5.12
N VAL A 60 -5.94 -5.93 -4.78
CA VAL A 60 -6.72 -5.55 -3.60
C VAL A 60 -7.91 -4.76 -4.11
N GLU A 61 -9.08 -5.33 -3.95
CA GLU A 61 -10.29 -4.79 -4.56
C GLU A 61 -11.22 -4.19 -3.52
N PHE A 62 -11.66 -2.97 -3.77
CA PHE A 62 -12.52 -2.22 -2.86
C PHE A 62 -13.85 -1.94 -3.55
N GLY A 63 -14.74 -2.93 -3.52
CA GLY A 63 -16.08 -2.77 -4.07
C GLY A 63 -16.06 -2.23 -5.49
N ASN A 64 -16.78 -1.14 -5.69
CA ASN A 64 -16.84 -0.48 -6.99
C ASN A 64 -15.91 0.72 -7.07
N VAL A 65 -15.11 0.93 -6.05
CA VAL A 65 -14.26 2.13 -6.00
C VAL A 65 -13.01 1.96 -6.82
N GLY A 66 -12.36 0.80 -6.70
CA GLY A 66 -11.15 0.60 -7.47
C GLY A 66 -10.43 -0.67 -7.07
N ILE A 67 -9.39 -0.97 -7.83
CA ILE A 67 -8.52 -2.11 -7.57
C ILE A 67 -7.10 -1.58 -7.53
N ILE A 68 -6.36 -1.96 -6.50
CA ILE A 68 -4.94 -1.63 -6.41
C ILE A 68 -4.16 -2.89 -6.74
N LYS A 69 -3.27 -2.77 -7.70
CA LYS A 69 -2.37 -3.87 -8.06
C LYS A 69 -1.03 -3.63 -7.39
N ILE A 70 -0.54 -4.63 -6.69
CA ILE A 70 0.75 -4.56 -5.99
C ILE A 70 1.69 -5.53 -6.66
N GLN A 71 2.83 -5.03 -7.11
CA GLN A 71 3.88 -5.86 -7.68
C GLN A 71 5.06 -5.84 -6.75
N GLY A 72 5.65 -7.00 -6.52
CA GLY A 72 6.79 -7.07 -5.62
C GLY A 72 7.09 -8.48 -5.20
N LYS A 73 7.66 -8.62 -4.03
CA LYS A 73 8.08 -9.90 -3.47
C LYS A 73 7.47 -10.09 -2.11
N GLY A 74 7.29 -11.37 -1.72
CA GLY A 74 6.72 -11.67 -0.42
C GLY A 74 5.26 -11.27 -0.30
N LEU A 75 4.56 -11.21 -1.42
CA LEU A 75 3.20 -10.72 -1.44
C LEU A 75 2.18 -11.64 -0.78
N PRO A 76 2.35 -12.98 -0.80
CA PRO A 76 1.39 -13.82 -0.08
C PRO A 76 1.32 -13.51 1.41
N GLU A 77 2.46 -13.17 2.01
CA GLU A 77 2.48 -12.81 3.41
C GLU A 77 1.73 -11.49 3.64
N LEU A 78 1.92 -10.54 2.74
CA LEU A 78 1.20 -9.28 2.81
C LEU A 78 -0.30 -9.51 2.67
N ALA A 79 -0.68 -10.45 1.78
CA ALA A 79 -2.10 -10.75 1.58
C ALA A 79 -2.74 -11.24 2.87
N GLU A 80 -2.04 -12.11 3.61
CA GLU A 80 -2.60 -12.62 4.86
C GLU A 80 -2.80 -11.52 5.88
N LYS A 81 -1.88 -10.57 5.92
CA LYS A 81 -2.02 -9.44 6.84
C LYS A 81 -3.18 -8.54 6.44
N LEU A 82 -3.44 -8.43 5.15
CA LEU A 82 -4.58 -7.68 4.66
C LEU A 82 -5.89 -8.38 5.01
N PHE A 83 -5.93 -9.71 4.91
CA PHE A 83 -7.11 -10.46 5.33
C PHE A 83 -7.46 -10.17 6.78
N ALA A 84 -6.46 -9.99 7.61
CA ALA A 84 -6.65 -9.76 9.04
C ALA A 84 -6.84 -8.28 9.38
N HIS A 85 -6.86 -7.41 8.37
CA HIS A 85 -7.00 -5.98 8.56
C HIS A 85 -5.92 -5.41 9.46
N GLU A 86 -4.69 -5.90 9.31
CA GLU A 86 -3.59 -5.48 10.20
C GLU A 86 -2.77 -4.34 9.61
N ILE A 87 -2.96 -4.03 8.35
CA ILE A 87 -2.12 -3.06 7.65
C ILE A 87 -2.82 -1.71 7.60
N SER A 88 -2.10 -0.66 8.00
CA SER A 88 -2.62 0.70 7.92
C SER A 88 -2.14 1.43 6.68
N ALA A 89 -0.98 1.04 6.12
CA ALA A 89 -0.42 1.73 4.97
C ALA A 89 0.49 0.80 4.18
N ILE A 90 0.52 1.00 2.87
CA ILE A 90 1.41 0.27 1.97
C ILE A 90 2.16 1.32 1.14
N PHE A 91 3.47 1.14 0.99
CA PHE A 91 4.33 2.13 0.38
C PHE A 91 4.97 1.61 -0.91
N ASP A 92 4.77 2.36 -1.99
CA ASP A 92 5.41 2.08 -3.27
C ASP A 92 6.92 2.23 -3.12
N GLY A 93 7.64 1.18 -3.43
CA GLY A 93 9.10 1.21 -3.36
C GLY A 93 9.67 0.83 -2.02
N GLY A 94 8.83 0.49 -1.04
CA GLY A 94 9.29 0.16 0.29
C GLY A 94 9.56 -1.31 0.50
N ARG A 95 10.17 -1.62 1.63
CA ARG A 95 10.52 -2.98 1.96
C ARG A 95 10.38 -3.22 3.45
N THR A 96 9.74 -4.30 3.83
CA THR A 96 9.57 -4.69 5.23
C THR A 96 9.82 -6.18 5.33
N GLU A 97 10.79 -6.59 6.17
CA GLU A 97 11.10 -7.99 6.36
C GLU A 97 11.36 -8.65 5.00
N GLN A 98 10.52 -9.59 4.61
CA GLN A 98 10.69 -10.29 3.34
C GLN A 98 9.75 -9.77 2.26
N THR A 99 9.01 -8.72 2.56
CA THR A 99 8.07 -8.15 1.62
C THR A 99 8.66 -6.90 1.00
N GLU A 100 8.62 -6.84 -0.31
CA GLU A 100 9.07 -5.66 -1.04
C GLU A 100 7.97 -5.25 -1.99
N VAL A 101 7.54 -3.99 -1.89
CA VAL A 101 6.55 -3.43 -2.82
C VAL A 101 7.32 -2.68 -3.88
N ILE A 102 7.38 -3.25 -5.07
CA ILE A 102 8.11 -2.65 -6.16
C ILE A 102 7.27 -1.58 -6.83
N LYS A 103 5.96 -1.83 -6.96
CA LYS A 103 5.10 -0.87 -7.64
C LYS A 103 3.66 -1.03 -7.20
N LEU A 104 3.00 0.11 -6.99
CA LEU A 104 1.56 0.17 -6.77
C LEU A 104 0.91 0.79 -8.00
N SER A 105 -0.21 0.22 -8.43
CA SER A 105 -0.94 0.72 -9.58
C SER A 105 -2.42 0.73 -9.26
N LEU A 106 -3.07 1.85 -9.56
CA LEU A 106 -4.52 1.94 -9.43
C LEU A 106 -5.15 1.48 -10.73
N LEU A 107 -5.94 0.43 -10.67
CA LEU A 107 -6.69 -0.05 -11.82
C LEU A 107 -8.10 0.51 -11.69
N GLN A 108 -8.45 1.36 -12.65
CA GLN A 108 -9.73 2.05 -12.61
C GLN A 108 -10.88 1.09 -12.78
N LYS A 109 -11.85 1.13 -11.87
CA LYS A 109 -13.10 0.43 -12.09
C LYS A 109 -13.92 1.24 -13.08
N THR A 110 -14.47 0.59 -14.01
CA THR A 110 -15.33 1.30 -14.96
C THR A 110 -16.61 1.73 -14.33
N LYS A 111 -17.03 2.12 -14.54
CA LYS A 111 -18.03 2.45 -14.20
C LYS A 111 -18.99 2.56 -14.84
N ASP A 112 -18.94 2.56 -15.32
CA ASP A 112 -19.54 2.75 -15.68
C ASP A 112 -20.07 2.65 -15.83
N SER A 113 -20.21 2.68 -15.84
CA SER A 113 -20.43 2.55 -15.83
C SER A 113 -20.74 2.43 -15.80
#